data_1b851b380e410a9c91265b0f779a03df
#
_entry.id   1b851b380e410a9c91265b0f779a03df
#
_cell.length_a   1.000
_cell.length_b   1.000
_cell.length_c   1.000
_cell.angle_alpha   90.00
_cell.angle_beta   90.00
_cell.angle_gamma   90.00
#
_symmetry.space_group_name_H-M   'P 1'
#
loop_
_entity.id
_entity.type
_entity.pdbx_description
1 polymer ?
#
loop_
_entity_poly.entity_id
_entity_poly.type
_entity_poly.pdbx_seq_one_letter_code
_entity_poly.pdbx_strand_id
1 'polypeptide(L)'
;MSKKDKIYAKLLADYDKHCLLIAKATSVNIHESAKEKAARIKNLETDYVRWFEYYFPSYAKCKCAWFHAKLAKLIVGNKRLRLLSEMYRSAGKSVHIDMGIPLYLYFAKNDLRFMLLVGETEPKAKKLLSGIQAQLEHNNRLQNDYGKRASVGDWSDGSFVTSDGVRFMSIGFGQNPRGAREQAERPDYIVVDDVDSKKSIHNDRIMRESVDYITEDVWGCFDSEDNATERFVFANNNFHKNSITNRLKTYFNEVINTPKEEGSYEDSPQTEFKILTVCAVKNLQDFTPEWPEKTSAEYWRNKFKSMPYRSFMREYMHTHIEDGAIFKYEDIQYKKALPLSKYDNLCFYGDLSYKENADYKALILVGNIGKEFHILLCYMQQKSRAHCAKWLYDQYEYFHLDRYNVRYMIEGLFAMDEFVSDFDNEGDKRGYYIPIVADKRSKADKFDRIESLAGYFERKNVWFNSEQKDADMQTLIDQFLAFEKGSGAHDDGPDAVHGAFKWLVGRNRQSSNQYAFGARVNNHY
;
A
#
# COMPACT_ATOMS: atom_id res chain seq x y z
N MET A 1 16.25 22.96 -37.35
CA MET A 1 16.04 21.74 -36.58
C MET A 1 14.54 21.52 -36.39
N SER A 2 14.04 20.36 -36.82
CA SER A 2 12.65 19.99 -36.63
C SER A 2 12.33 19.80 -35.11
N LYS A 3 11.04 19.75 -34.77
CA LYS A 3 10.62 19.45 -33.39
C LYS A 3 11.13 18.07 -32.93
N LYS A 4 11.23 17.11 -33.85
CA LYS A 4 11.79 15.77 -33.59
C LYS A 4 13.30 15.84 -33.32
N ASP A 5 14.06 16.62 -34.08
CA ASP A 5 15.52 16.77 -33.86
C ASP A 5 15.84 17.40 -32.50
N LYS A 6 15.03 18.37 -32.05
CA LYS A 6 15.19 19.00 -30.71
C LYS A 6 14.92 18.02 -29.58
N ILE A 7 13.89 17.15 -29.72
CA ILE A 7 13.57 16.12 -28.73
C ILE A 7 14.71 15.08 -28.68
N TYR A 8 15.19 14.63 -29.85
CA TYR A 8 16.30 13.68 -29.95
C TYR A 8 17.60 14.22 -29.36
N ALA A 9 17.96 15.45 -29.70
CA ALA A 9 19.15 16.12 -29.13
C ALA A 9 19.07 16.25 -27.60
N LYS A 10 17.88 16.52 -27.06
CA LYS A 10 17.66 16.56 -25.60
C LYS A 10 17.82 15.19 -24.95
N LEU A 11 17.28 14.14 -25.55
CA LEU A 11 17.42 12.78 -25.04
C LEU A 11 18.89 12.33 -25.02
N LEU A 12 19.65 12.62 -26.07
CA LEU A 12 21.09 12.34 -26.11
C LEU A 12 21.84 13.11 -25.02
N ALA A 13 21.57 14.41 -24.87
CA ALA A 13 22.24 15.22 -23.83
C ALA A 13 21.89 14.73 -22.40
N ASP A 14 20.67 14.28 -22.16
CA ASP A 14 20.26 13.70 -20.89
C ASP A 14 20.95 12.34 -20.64
N TYR A 15 21.12 11.52 -21.68
CA TYR A 15 21.86 10.24 -21.61
C TYR A 15 23.34 10.49 -21.31
N ASP A 16 24.02 11.36 -22.08
CA ASP A 16 25.42 11.72 -21.87
C ASP A 16 25.68 12.26 -20.46
N LYS A 17 24.78 13.12 -19.97
CA LYS A 17 24.85 13.62 -18.59
C LYS A 17 24.73 12.47 -17.57
N HIS A 18 23.86 11.50 -17.82
CA HIS A 18 23.70 10.33 -16.96
C HIS A 18 24.97 9.48 -16.96
N CYS A 19 25.56 9.21 -18.11
CA CYS A 19 26.81 8.48 -18.25
C CYS A 19 27.99 9.16 -17.51
N LEU A 20 28.10 10.49 -17.62
CA LEU A 20 29.08 11.27 -16.89
C LEU A 20 28.90 11.20 -15.36
N LEU A 21 27.66 11.18 -14.89
CA LEU A 21 27.36 11.00 -13.46
C LEU A 21 27.77 9.62 -12.96
N ILE A 22 27.53 8.58 -13.74
CA ILE A 22 27.97 7.21 -13.42
C ILE A 22 29.50 7.17 -13.32
N ALA A 23 30.21 7.64 -14.33
CA ALA A 23 31.67 7.62 -14.36
C ALA A 23 32.30 8.39 -13.18
N LYS A 24 31.76 9.58 -12.85
CA LYS A 24 32.21 10.38 -11.71
C LYS A 24 31.94 9.72 -10.36
N ALA A 25 30.81 9.02 -10.21
CA ALA A 25 30.43 8.38 -8.97
C ALA A 25 31.19 7.05 -8.72
N THR A 26 31.75 6.44 -9.76
CA THR A 26 32.39 5.12 -9.72
C THR A 26 33.93 5.19 -9.84
N SER A 27 34.55 6.18 -9.19
CA SER A 27 36.01 6.28 -9.14
C SER A 27 36.65 5.01 -8.57
N VAL A 28 37.82 4.65 -9.11
CA VAL A 28 38.60 3.46 -8.75
C VAL A 28 39.83 3.89 -7.96
N ASN A 29 40.22 3.10 -6.96
CA ASN A 29 41.49 3.29 -6.26
C ASN A 29 42.65 2.70 -7.12
N ILE A 30 43.44 3.58 -7.73
CA ILE A 30 44.56 3.18 -8.59
C ILE A 30 45.74 2.60 -7.80
N HIS A 31 45.79 2.74 -6.48
CA HIS A 31 46.84 2.21 -5.60
C HIS A 31 46.48 0.85 -4.96
N GLU A 32 45.31 0.31 -5.27
CA GLU A 32 44.86 -0.97 -4.75
C GLU A 32 45.71 -2.11 -5.37
N SER A 33 46.32 -2.91 -4.54
CA SER A 33 47.08 -4.09 -5.01
C SER A 33 46.15 -5.18 -5.55
N ALA A 34 46.67 -6.07 -6.42
CA ALA A 34 45.89 -7.17 -6.98
C ALA A 34 45.31 -8.10 -5.90
N LYS A 35 46.02 -8.28 -4.78
CA LYS A 35 45.57 -9.11 -3.65
C LYS A 35 44.44 -8.46 -2.89
N GLU A 36 44.52 -7.16 -2.62
CA GLU A 36 43.46 -6.39 -1.97
C GLU A 36 42.20 -6.33 -2.84
N LYS A 37 42.36 -6.08 -4.14
CA LYS A 37 41.29 -6.10 -5.12
C LYS A 37 40.56 -7.45 -5.13
N ALA A 38 41.27 -8.56 -5.23
CA ALA A 38 40.67 -9.90 -5.22
C ALA A 38 39.92 -10.18 -3.90
N ALA A 39 40.47 -9.77 -2.75
CA ALA A 39 39.82 -9.91 -1.46
C ALA A 39 38.54 -9.07 -1.35
N ARG A 40 38.59 -7.82 -1.84
CA ARG A 40 37.44 -6.94 -1.88
C ARG A 40 36.32 -7.49 -2.76
N ILE A 41 36.62 -7.90 -3.98
CA ILE A 41 35.64 -8.47 -4.92
C ILE A 41 34.98 -9.70 -4.26
N LYS A 42 35.79 -10.65 -3.77
CA LYS A 42 35.28 -11.86 -3.09
C LYS A 42 34.35 -11.53 -1.92
N ASN A 43 34.69 -10.52 -1.12
CA ASN A 43 33.84 -10.09 -0.01
C ASN A 43 32.52 -9.46 -0.49
N LEU A 44 32.54 -8.61 -1.53
CA LEU A 44 31.36 -7.99 -2.09
C LEU A 44 30.41 -9.01 -2.72
N GLU A 45 30.93 -10.01 -3.41
CA GLU A 45 30.15 -11.07 -4.08
C GLU A 45 29.38 -11.98 -3.10
N THR A 46 29.68 -11.93 -1.81
CA THR A 46 28.95 -12.69 -0.79
C THR A 46 27.61 -12.05 -0.40
N ASP A 47 27.46 -10.73 -0.62
CA ASP A 47 26.29 -9.96 -0.15
C ASP A 47 25.83 -8.95 -1.21
N TYR A 48 24.60 -9.13 -1.68
CA TYR A 48 24.02 -8.26 -2.71
C TYR A 48 23.98 -6.80 -2.32
N VAL A 49 23.63 -6.48 -1.07
CA VAL A 49 23.47 -5.09 -0.62
C VAL A 49 24.81 -4.36 -0.66
N ARG A 50 25.86 -4.98 -0.12
CA ARG A 50 27.23 -4.44 -0.16
C ARG A 50 27.73 -4.30 -1.59
N TRP A 51 27.47 -5.30 -2.43
CA TRP A 51 27.83 -5.29 -3.83
C TRP A 51 27.13 -4.15 -4.57
N PHE A 52 25.81 -4.01 -4.38
CA PHE A 52 25.01 -2.96 -5.01
C PHE A 52 25.46 -1.55 -4.55
N GLU A 53 25.59 -1.33 -3.26
CA GLU A 53 26.02 -0.03 -2.70
C GLU A 53 27.43 0.37 -3.18
N TYR A 54 28.32 -0.60 -3.38
CA TYR A 54 29.65 -0.33 -3.91
C TYR A 54 29.64 -0.02 -5.41
N TYR A 55 28.99 -0.82 -6.23
CA TYR A 55 29.03 -0.64 -7.68
C TYR A 55 28.07 0.41 -8.19
N PHE A 56 26.99 0.72 -7.48
CA PHE A 56 25.96 1.70 -7.90
C PHE A 56 25.77 2.87 -6.93
N PRO A 57 26.82 3.61 -6.54
CA PRO A 57 26.72 4.68 -5.56
C PRO A 57 25.83 5.85 -6.02
N SER A 58 25.63 6.03 -7.33
CA SER A 58 24.68 7.04 -7.87
C SER A 58 23.23 6.71 -7.56
N TYR A 59 22.88 5.44 -7.38
CA TYR A 59 21.56 4.96 -6.98
C TYR A 59 21.47 4.72 -5.47
N ALA A 60 22.51 4.22 -4.85
CA ALA A 60 22.60 3.97 -3.41
C ALA A 60 22.87 5.25 -2.60
N LYS A 61 22.05 6.29 -2.79
CA LYS A 61 22.17 7.56 -2.03
C LYS A 61 21.85 7.41 -0.54
N CYS A 62 21.18 6.35 -0.16
CA CYS A 62 20.93 5.89 1.20
C CYS A 62 21.14 4.39 1.23
N LYS A 63 21.36 3.82 2.43
CA LYS A 63 21.50 2.36 2.59
C LYS A 63 20.26 1.63 2.10
N CYS A 64 20.47 0.44 1.55
CA CYS A 64 19.37 -0.41 1.13
C CYS A 64 18.50 -0.84 2.33
N ALA A 65 17.18 -0.93 2.09
CA ALA A 65 16.26 -1.44 3.09
C ALA A 65 16.30 -2.97 3.16
N TRP A 66 15.73 -3.53 4.24
CA TRP A 66 15.62 -4.98 4.45
C TRP A 66 14.95 -5.71 3.28
N PHE A 67 13.97 -5.08 2.62
CA PHE A 67 13.23 -5.70 1.52
C PHE A 67 14.05 -5.80 0.22
N HIS A 68 15.05 -4.94 0.01
CA HIS A 68 16.00 -5.09 -1.10
C HIS A 68 16.87 -6.33 -0.92
N ALA A 69 17.35 -6.58 0.31
CA ALA A 69 18.08 -7.79 0.64
C ALA A 69 17.21 -9.05 0.49
N LYS A 70 15.95 -8.98 0.97
CA LYS A 70 14.98 -10.08 0.84
C LYS A 70 14.66 -10.38 -0.62
N LEU A 71 14.44 -9.33 -1.43
CA LEU A 71 14.19 -9.44 -2.86
C LEU A 71 15.35 -10.15 -3.58
N ALA A 72 16.59 -9.71 -3.34
CA ALA A 72 17.77 -10.35 -3.90
C ALA A 72 17.92 -11.81 -3.45
N LYS A 73 17.68 -12.09 -2.16
CA LYS A 73 17.72 -13.45 -1.63
C LYS A 73 16.71 -14.37 -2.33
N LEU A 74 15.49 -13.88 -2.58
CA LEU A 74 14.46 -14.65 -3.29
C LEU A 74 14.89 -14.94 -4.74
N ILE A 75 15.37 -13.94 -5.47
CA ILE A 75 15.69 -14.09 -6.89
C ILE A 75 16.97 -14.90 -7.10
N VAL A 76 18.02 -14.62 -6.32
CA VAL A 76 19.31 -15.30 -6.45
C VAL A 76 19.24 -16.74 -5.93
N GLY A 77 18.50 -16.96 -4.84
CA GLY A 77 18.42 -18.26 -4.18
C GLY A 77 17.49 -19.28 -4.85
N ASN A 78 16.68 -18.88 -5.83
CA ASN A 78 15.72 -19.76 -6.48
C ASN A 78 15.90 -19.70 -8.00
N LYS A 79 16.28 -20.83 -8.59
CA LYS A 79 16.41 -20.94 -10.06
C LYS A 79 15.05 -21.05 -10.75
N ARG A 80 14.06 -21.65 -10.09
CA ARG A 80 12.66 -21.69 -10.52
C ARG A 80 11.86 -20.78 -9.60
N LEU A 81 11.40 -19.65 -10.12
CA LEU A 81 10.75 -18.60 -9.34
C LEU A 81 9.67 -17.89 -10.14
N ARG A 82 8.49 -17.74 -9.55
CA ARG A 82 7.41 -16.85 -9.97
C ARG A 82 7.20 -15.86 -8.83
N LEU A 83 7.77 -14.66 -8.95
CA LEU A 83 7.72 -13.64 -7.91
C LEU A 83 6.78 -12.50 -8.30
N LEU A 84 5.76 -12.25 -7.48
CA LEU A 84 4.97 -11.02 -7.52
C LEU A 84 5.53 -10.05 -6.49
N SER A 85 6.13 -8.97 -6.96
CA SER A 85 6.72 -7.91 -6.14
C SER A 85 5.85 -6.66 -6.15
N GLU A 86 5.03 -6.52 -5.13
CA GLU A 86 4.14 -5.39 -4.90
C GLU A 86 4.83 -4.40 -3.96
N MET A 87 5.34 -3.30 -4.53
CA MET A 87 6.13 -2.34 -3.76
C MET A 87 5.60 -0.93 -3.97
N TYR A 88 5.59 -0.14 -2.89
CA TYR A 88 5.12 1.24 -2.92
C TYR A 88 5.95 2.13 -3.87
N ARG A 89 5.35 3.21 -4.32
CA ARG A 89 5.99 4.16 -5.23
C ARG A 89 7.28 4.74 -4.63
N SER A 90 8.37 4.67 -5.39
CA SER A 90 9.72 5.08 -4.99
C SER A 90 10.43 4.13 -4.00
N ALA A 91 9.99 2.90 -3.85
CA ALA A 91 10.70 1.86 -3.08
C ALA A 91 12.01 1.38 -3.72
N GLY A 92 12.36 1.84 -4.92
CA GLY A 92 13.56 1.40 -5.63
C GLY A 92 13.38 0.14 -6.47
N LYS A 93 12.14 -0.30 -6.66
CA LYS A 93 11.74 -1.52 -7.36
C LYS A 93 12.52 -1.73 -8.68
N SER A 94 12.38 -0.83 -9.66
CA SER A 94 13.03 -0.98 -10.98
C SER A 94 14.55 -0.93 -10.89
N VAL A 95 15.13 -0.13 -9.97
CA VAL A 95 16.58 -0.07 -9.78
C VAL A 95 17.16 -1.42 -9.35
N HIS A 96 16.47 -2.14 -8.47
CA HIS A 96 16.95 -3.44 -7.98
C HIS A 96 16.53 -4.59 -8.89
N ILE A 97 15.29 -4.64 -9.36
CA ILE A 97 14.74 -5.76 -10.15
C ILE A 97 15.21 -5.72 -11.59
N ASP A 98 15.22 -4.53 -12.22
CA ASP A 98 15.53 -4.41 -13.65
C ASP A 98 17.04 -4.28 -13.90
N MET A 99 17.83 -3.85 -12.89
CA MET A 99 19.25 -3.57 -13.10
C MET A 99 20.16 -4.24 -12.05
N GLY A 100 19.97 -3.94 -10.77
CA GLY A 100 20.93 -4.33 -9.73
C GLY A 100 21.05 -5.84 -9.56
N ILE A 101 19.93 -6.55 -9.44
CA ILE A 101 19.92 -8.02 -9.25
C ILE A 101 20.33 -8.77 -10.51
N PRO A 102 19.85 -8.42 -11.73
CA PRO A 102 20.37 -9.05 -12.95
C PRO A 102 21.88 -8.88 -13.13
N LEU A 103 22.42 -7.69 -12.87
CA LEU A 103 23.86 -7.47 -12.94
C LEU A 103 24.64 -8.20 -11.84
N TYR A 104 24.05 -8.38 -10.66
CA TYR A 104 24.65 -9.22 -9.62
C TYR A 104 24.65 -10.71 -9.99
N LEU A 105 23.55 -11.20 -10.59
CA LEU A 105 23.50 -12.56 -11.14
C LEU A 105 24.56 -12.74 -12.23
N TYR A 106 24.71 -11.76 -13.11
CA TYR A 106 25.68 -11.78 -14.19
C TYR A 106 27.13 -11.77 -13.67
N PHE A 107 27.50 -10.76 -12.89
CA PHE A 107 28.90 -10.53 -12.51
C PHE A 107 29.36 -11.38 -11.31
N ALA A 108 28.54 -11.44 -10.26
CA ALA A 108 28.93 -12.05 -8.99
C ALA A 108 28.58 -13.54 -8.90
N LYS A 109 27.53 -13.96 -9.61
CA LYS A 109 27.05 -15.36 -9.55
C LYS A 109 27.31 -16.14 -10.83
N ASN A 110 27.65 -15.47 -11.93
CA ASN A 110 27.78 -16.09 -13.26
C ASN A 110 26.56 -16.98 -13.60
N ASP A 111 25.35 -16.45 -13.28
CA ASP A 111 24.09 -17.19 -13.33
C ASP A 111 22.99 -16.33 -14.02
N LEU A 112 23.38 -15.67 -15.11
CA LEU A 112 22.51 -14.96 -16.05
C LEU A 112 23.02 -15.16 -17.47
N ARG A 113 22.16 -15.62 -18.36
CA ARG A 113 22.45 -15.78 -19.79
C ARG A 113 21.62 -14.84 -20.65
N PHE A 114 20.32 -14.75 -20.36
CA PHE A 114 19.43 -13.92 -21.15
C PHE A 114 18.35 -13.27 -20.29
N MET A 115 18.38 -11.94 -20.20
CA MET A 115 17.36 -11.14 -19.55
C MET A 115 16.35 -10.58 -20.57
N LEU A 116 15.06 -10.85 -20.37
CA LEU A 116 13.95 -10.22 -21.08
C LEU A 116 13.23 -9.23 -20.15
N LEU A 117 13.16 -7.96 -20.55
CA LEU A 117 12.46 -6.90 -19.85
C LEU A 117 11.20 -6.51 -20.61
N VAL A 118 10.03 -6.63 -19.96
CA VAL A 118 8.73 -6.23 -20.49
C VAL A 118 8.25 -5.00 -19.75
N GLY A 119 8.15 -3.85 -20.43
CA GLY A 119 7.63 -2.60 -19.85
C GLY A 119 6.27 -2.25 -20.41
N GLU A 120 5.57 -1.27 -19.82
CA GLU A 120 4.23 -0.84 -20.26
C GLU A 120 4.17 -0.55 -21.79
N THR A 121 5.22 0.07 -22.32
CA THR A 121 5.39 0.32 -23.75
C THR A 121 6.84 0.08 -24.16
N GLU A 122 7.07 -0.23 -25.44
CA GLU A 122 8.43 -0.44 -25.96
C GLU A 122 9.40 0.72 -25.66
N PRO A 123 9.04 2.01 -25.86
CA PRO A 123 9.94 3.11 -25.51
C PRO A 123 10.28 3.17 -24.02
N LYS A 124 9.34 2.82 -23.12
CA LYS A 124 9.61 2.75 -21.69
C LYS A 124 10.54 1.57 -21.35
N ALA A 125 10.31 0.41 -21.93
CA ALA A 125 11.15 -0.76 -21.76
C ALA A 125 12.59 -0.49 -22.24
N LYS A 126 12.77 0.09 -23.43
CA LYS A 126 14.08 0.53 -23.95
C LYS A 126 14.79 1.49 -23.01
N LYS A 127 14.06 2.46 -22.44
CA LYS A 127 14.63 3.40 -21.47
C LYS A 127 15.11 2.71 -20.19
N LEU A 128 14.42 1.69 -19.69
CA LEU A 128 14.87 0.90 -18.54
C LEU A 128 16.14 0.12 -18.89
N LEU A 129 16.16 -0.52 -20.04
CA LEU A 129 17.31 -1.30 -20.52
C LEU A 129 18.54 -0.43 -20.77
N SER A 130 18.37 0.80 -21.28
CA SER A 130 19.48 1.75 -21.49
C SER A 130 20.22 2.10 -20.20
N GLY A 131 19.57 1.96 -19.05
CA GLY A 131 20.22 2.08 -17.75
C GLY A 131 21.27 1.00 -17.50
N ILE A 132 21.03 -0.23 -17.93
CA ILE A 132 22.01 -1.33 -17.88
C ILE A 132 23.17 -1.05 -18.83
N GLN A 133 22.87 -0.65 -20.08
CA GLN A 133 23.90 -0.29 -21.07
C GLN A 133 24.84 0.79 -20.52
N ALA A 134 24.28 1.86 -19.95
CA ALA A 134 25.06 2.94 -19.37
C ALA A 134 25.98 2.46 -18.23
N GLN A 135 25.54 1.50 -17.41
CA GLN A 135 26.41 0.92 -16.37
C GLN A 135 27.53 0.06 -16.96
N LEU A 136 27.24 -0.74 -17.95
CA LEU A 136 28.25 -1.59 -18.61
C LEU A 136 29.32 -0.76 -19.34
N GLU A 137 28.90 0.39 -19.92
CA GLU A 137 29.79 1.28 -20.68
C GLU A 137 30.58 2.28 -19.83
N HIS A 138 30.00 2.76 -18.72
CA HIS A 138 30.54 3.93 -18.01
C HIS A 138 30.80 3.72 -16.51
N ASN A 139 30.49 2.53 -15.97
CA ASN A 139 30.80 2.24 -14.57
C ASN A 139 32.23 1.75 -14.43
N ASN A 140 33.11 2.66 -13.99
CA ASN A 140 34.55 2.38 -13.87
C ASN A 140 34.85 1.24 -12.88
N ARG A 141 34.07 1.08 -11.80
CA ARG A 141 34.27 0.00 -10.83
C ARG A 141 33.94 -1.36 -11.42
N LEU A 142 32.81 -1.48 -12.14
CA LEU A 142 32.45 -2.72 -12.84
C LEU A 142 33.50 -3.08 -13.89
N GLN A 143 33.92 -2.10 -14.70
CA GLN A 143 34.94 -2.35 -15.73
C GLN A 143 36.30 -2.73 -15.14
N ASN A 144 36.69 -2.06 -14.05
CA ASN A 144 37.94 -2.36 -13.38
C ASN A 144 37.94 -3.77 -12.79
N ASP A 145 36.85 -4.22 -12.19
CA ASP A 145 36.79 -5.45 -11.43
C ASP A 145 36.42 -6.68 -12.29
N TYR A 146 35.53 -6.49 -13.26
CA TYR A 146 35.04 -7.59 -14.11
C TYR A 146 35.40 -7.46 -15.60
N GLY A 147 36.08 -6.39 -15.99
CA GLY A 147 36.42 -6.10 -17.38
C GLY A 147 35.32 -5.40 -18.17
N LYS A 148 35.66 -4.91 -19.36
CA LYS A 148 34.72 -4.29 -20.29
C LYS A 148 33.81 -5.34 -20.92
N ARG A 149 32.51 -5.06 -20.99
CA ARG A 149 31.50 -5.99 -21.46
C ARG A 149 30.72 -5.51 -22.69
N ALA A 150 30.91 -4.24 -23.11
CA ALA A 150 30.32 -3.75 -24.34
C ALA A 150 30.92 -4.51 -25.57
N SER A 151 30.08 -5.01 -26.47
CA SER A 151 30.51 -5.66 -27.70
C SER A 151 30.40 -4.71 -28.89
N VAL A 152 31.23 -4.94 -29.90
CA VAL A 152 31.20 -4.19 -31.16
C VAL A 152 30.24 -4.91 -32.12
N GLY A 153 29.17 -4.21 -32.58
CA GLY A 153 28.26 -4.69 -33.62
C GLY A 153 26.92 -5.23 -33.13
N ASP A 154 26.79 -5.66 -31.87
CA ASP A 154 25.51 -6.15 -31.30
C ASP A 154 25.12 -5.36 -30.04
N TRP A 155 25.09 -4.04 -30.19
CA TRP A 155 24.85 -3.08 -29.12
C TRP A 155 23.81 -2.03 -29.55
N SER A 156 22.57 -2.50 -29.74
CA SER A 156 21.49 -1.64 -30.24
C SER A 156 20.56 -1.18 -29.11
N ASP A 157 19.79 -0.13 -29.37
CA ASP A 157 18.75 0.34 -28.47
C ASP A 157 17.64 -0.72 -28.32
N GLY A 158 17.45 -1.22 -27.12
CA GLY A 158 16.42 -2.21 -26.76
C GLY A 158 16.83 -3.68 -26.93
N SER A 159 18.00 -3.99 -27.52
CA SER A 159 18.57 -5.35 -27.54
C SER A 159 20.07 -5.29 -27.73
N PHE A 160 20.83 -5.98 -26.86
CA PHE A 160 22.27 -6.09 -26.97
C PHE A 160 22.80 -7.37 -26.36
N VAL A 161 24.00 -7.77 -26.82
CA VAL A 161 24.74 -8.92 -26.30
C VAL A 161 26.11 -8.44 -25.80
N THR A 162 26.49 -8.87 -24.60
CA THR A 162 27.81 -8.56 -24.04
C THR A 162 28.93 -9.34 -24.74
N SER A 163 30.19 -8.89 -24.59
CA SER A 163 31.35 -9.54 -25.22
C SER A 163 31.58 -10.99 -24.79
N ASP A 164 30.98 -11.44 -23.71
CA ASP A 164 30.99 -12.82 -23.19
C ASP A 164 29.65 -13.55 -23.37
N GLY A 165 28.75 -12.99 -24.22
CA GLY A 165 27.56 -13.70 -24.72
C GLY A 165 26.27 -13.49 -23.93
N VAL A 166 26.25 -12.70 -22.83
CA VAL A 166 25.02 -12.48 -22.08
C VAL A 166 24.12 -11.50 -22.84
N ARG A 167 22.87 -11.89 -23.06
CA ARG A 167 21.86 -11.14 -23.81
C ARG A 167 20.95 -10.34 -22.91
N PHE A 168 20.64 -9.14 -23.35
CA PHE A 168 19.63 -8.25 -22.77
C PHE A 168 18.67 -7.77 -23.84
N MET A 169 17.36 -7.92 -23.62
CA MET A 169 16.33 -7.54 -24.58
C MET A 169 15.15 -6.89 -23.86
N SER A 170 14.52 -5.91 -24.50
CA SER A 170 13.32 -5.24 -24.00
C SER A 170 12.20 -5.25 -25.03
N ILE A 171 10.96 -5.44 -24.55
CA ILE A 171 9.74 -5.39 -25.36
C ILE A 171 8.65 -4.60 -24.63
N GLY A 172 7.66 -4.09 -25.38
CA GLY A 172 6.45 -3.52 -24.81
C GLY A 172 5.43 -4.61 -24.43
N PHE A 173 4.65 -4.35 -23.41
CA PHE A 173 3.57 -5.25 -22.98
C PHE A 173 2.58 -5.50 -24.13
N GLY A 174 2.18 -6.76 -24.34
CA GLY A 174 1.33 -7.20 -25.43
C GLY A 174 2.06 -7.39 -26.78
N GLN A 175 3.34 -7.06 -26.89
CA GLN A 175 4.13 -7.47 -28.06
C GLN A 175 4.44 -8.97 -27.99
N ASN A 176 4.58 -9.61 -29.19
CA ASN A 176 4.89 -11.02 -29.24
C ASN A 176 6.32 -11.30 -28.70
N PRO A 177 6.46 -11.94 -27.54
CA PRO A 177 7.79 -12.22 -26.97
C PRO A 177 8.52 -13.34 -27.72
N ARG A 178 7.83 -14.02 -28.66
CA ARG A 178 8.39 -15.12 -29.45
C ARG A 178 9.48 -14.66 -30.44
N GLY A 179 9.57 -13.36 -30.74
CA GLY A 179 10.73 -12.79 -31.47
C GLY A 179 12.06 -12.92 -30.69
N ALA A 180 12.02 -13.17 -29.38
CA ALA A 180 13.19 -13.56 -28.60
C ALA A 180 13.73 -14.97 -28.95
N ARG A 181 13.03 -15.73 -29.81
CA ARG A 181 13.39 -17.09 -30.22
C ARG A 181 14.26 -17.19 -31.48
N GLU A 182 14.64 -16.07 -32.09
CA GLU A 182 15.42 -16.10 -33.35
C GLU A 182 16.84 -16.66 -33.21
N GLN A 183 17.31 -16.85 -31.95
CA GLN A 183 18.57 -17.50 -31.66
C GLN A 183 18.33 -18.64 -30.66
N ALA A 184 19.23 -19.62 -30.60
CA ALA A 184 19.09 -20.87 -29.83
C ALA A 184 18.93 -20.71 -28.31
N GLU A 185 19.01 -19.49 -27.77
CA GLU A 185 18.95 -19.21 -26.34
C GLU A 185 17.58 -18.66 -25.92
N ARG A 186 17.08 -19.12 -24.77
CA ARG A 186 15.85 -18.65 -24.15
C ARG A 186 16.14 -17.85 -22.90
N PRO A 187 15.27 -16.89 -22.53
CA PRO A 187 15.44 -16.14 -21.29
C PRO A 187 15.52 -17.05 -20.06
N ASP A 188 16.42 -16.73 -19.13
CA ASP A 188 16.51 -17.32 -17.80
C ASP A 188 16.13 -16.32 -16.69
N TYR A 189 15.94 -15.04 -17.07
CA TYR A 189 15.40 -13.99 -16.21
C TYR A 189 14.42 -13.13 -17.00
N ILE A 190 13.15 -13.15 -16.61
CA ILE A 190 12.11 -12.32 -17.22
C ILE A 190 11.53 -11.38 -16.15
N VAL A 191 11.52 -10.09 -16.45
CA VAL A 191 10.87 -9.08 -15.61
C VAL A 191 9.76 -8.36 -16.37
N VAL A 192 8.60 -8.20 -15.71
CA VAL A 192 7.48 -7.38 -16.18
C VAL A 192 7.34 -6.22 -15.21
N ASP A 193 7.72 -5.00 -15.64
CA ASP A 193 7.72 -3.81 -14.77
C ASP A 193 6.71 -2.76 -15.20
N ASP A 194 5.90 -2.33 -14.25
CA ASP A 194 5.00 -1.18 -14.26
C ASP A 194 4.02 -1.17 -15.46
N VAL A 195 3.38 -2.33 -15.72
CA VAL A 195 2.51 -2.54 -16.89
C VAL A 195 1.03 -2.22 -16.63
N ASP A 196 0.61 -2.07 -15.39
CA ASP A 196 -0.76 -1.69 -15.06
C ASP A 196 -1.06 -0.23 -15.46
N SER A 197 -2.16 -0.03 -16.17
CA SER A 197 -2.58 1.29 -16.63
C SER A 197 -3.98 1.64 -16.12
N LYS A 198 -4.20 2.91 -15.78
CA LYS A 198 -5.52 3.41 -15.36
C LYS A 198 -6.59 3.29 -16.44
N LYS A 199 -6.20 3.15 -17.70
CA LYS A 199 -7.15 3.06 -18.83
C LYS A 199 -7.71 1.65 -19.00
N SER A 200 -6.91 0.63 -18.70
CA SER A 200 -7.27 -0.78 -18.92
C SER A 200 -8.10 -1.39 -17.78
N ILE A 201 -8.00 -0.87 -16.55
CA ILE A 201 -8.67 -1.43 -15.36
C ILE A 201 -10.21 -1.48 -15.42
N HIS A 202 -10.82 -0.68 -16.30
CA HIS A 202 -12.28 -0.65 -16.49
C HIS A 202 -12.79 -1.70 -17.48
N ASN A 203 -11.90 -2.48 -18.10
CA ASN A 203 -12.27 -3.49 -19.07
C ASN A 203 -11.80 -4.88 -18.63
N ASP A 204 -12.74 -5.65 -18.11
CA ASP A 204 -12.51 -7.00 -17.58
C ASP A 204 -11.93 -7.98 -18.62
N ARG A 205 -12.29 -7.81 -19.90
CA ARG A 205 -11.75 -8.62 -20.98
C ARG A 205 -10.27 -8.34 -21.17
N ILE A 206 -9.90 -7.05 -21.26
CA ILE A 206 -8.49 -6.65 -21.41
C ILE A 206 -7.67 -7.15 -20.21
N MET A 207 -8.24 -7.09 -18.99
CA MET A 207 -7.53 -7.58 -17.79
C MET A 207 -7.31 -9.10 -17.82
N ARG A 208 -8.26 -9.88 -18.31
CA ARG A 208 -8.08 -11.34 -18.51
C ARG A 208 -7.02 -11.62 -19.56
N GLU A 209 -7.17 -11.03 -20.75
CA GLU A 209 -6.20 -11.16 -21.85
C GLU A 209 -4.78 -10.74 -21.41
N SER A 210 -4.65 -9.78 -20.50
CA SER A 210 -3.36 -9.36 -19.94
C SER A 210 -2.74 -10.41 -19.01
N VAL A 211 -3.55 -11.10 -18.22
CA VAL A 211 -3.08 -12.21 -17.37
C VAL A 211 -2.70 -13.41 -18.25
N ASP A 212 -3.52 -13.74 -19.23
CA ASP A 212 -3.26 -14.82 -20.19
C ASP A 212 -1.95 -14.57 -20.96
N TYR A 213 -1.72 -13.35 -21.42
CA TYR A 213 -0.45 -12.95 -22.04
C TYR A 213 0.77 -13.22 -21.14
N ILE A 214 0.66 -12.93 -19.84
CA ILE A 214 1.75 -13.19 -18.89
C ILE A 214 1.94 -14.69 -18.69
N THR A 215 0.86 -15.42 -18.45
CA THR A 215 0.93 -16.84 -18.05
C THR A 215 1.18 -17.78 -19.22
N GLU A 216 0.75 -17.42 -20.42
CA GLU A 216 0.89 -18.26 -21.62
C GLU A 216 2.06 -17.81 -22.51
N ASP A 217 2.10 -16.53 -22.89
CA ASP A 217 3.10 -16.04 -23.84
C ASP A 217 4.44 -15.72 -23.18
N VAL A 218 4.43 -14.98 -22.07
CA VAL A 218 5.67 -14.54 -21.39
C VAL A 218 6.34 -15.71 -20.68
N TRP A 219 5.60 -16.50 -19.88
CA TRP A 219 6.18 -17.69 -19.23
C TRP A 219 6.56 -18.77 -20.25
N GLY A 220 5.85 -18.89 -21.36
CA GLY A 220 6.19 -19.77 -22.46
C GLY A 220 7.51 -19.43 -23.17
N CYS A 221 8.17 -18.31 -22.83
CA CYS A 221 9.50 -17.97 -23.33
C CYS A 221 10.63 -18.72 -22.61
N PHE A 222 10.42 -19.21 -21.40
CA PHE A 222 11.42 -20.01 -20.69
C PHE A 222 11.74 -21.31 -21.41
N ASP A 223 12.88 -21.88 -21.08
CA ASP A 223 13.24 -23.20 -21.57
C ASP A 223 12.41 -24.28 -20.85
N SER A 224 12.10 -25.37 -21.55
CA SER A 224 11.29 -26.48 -21.03
C SER A 224 12.15 -27.66 -20.57
N GLU A 225 13.44 -27.44 -20.30
CA GLU A 225 14.33 -28.46 -19.78
C GLU A 225 14.16 -28.65 -18.26
N ASP A 226 14.34 -29.86 -17.74
CA ASP A 226 14.15 -30.20 -16.32
C ASP A 226 14.98 -29.32 -15.36
N ASN A 227 16.18 -28.91 -15.78
CA ASN A 227 17.09 -28.08 -15.00
C ASN A 227 17.15 -26.63 -15.45
N ALA A 228 16.19 -26.17 -16.26
CA ALA A 228 16.15 -24.80 -16.76
C ALA A 228 16.02 -23.80 -15.60
N THR A 229 16.70 -22.68 -15.76
CA THR A 229 16.51 -21.53 -14.86
C THR A 229 15.36 -20.68 -15.37
N GLU A 230 14.34 -20.49 -14.53
CA GLU A 230 13.10 -19.79 -14.86
C GLU A 230 12.79 -18.72 -13.81
N ARG A 231 13.49 -17.59 -13.81
CA ARG A 231 13.23 -16.49 -12.89
C ARG A 231 12.26 -15.48 -13.51
N PHE A 232 11.01 -15.54 -13.10
CA PHE A 232 9.99 -14.55 -13.46
C PHE A 232 9.75 -13.60 -12.31
N VAL A 233 9.79 -12.30 -12.57
CA VAL A 233 9.46 -11.24 -11.61
C VAL A 233 8.43 -10.30 -12.20
N PHE A 234 7.26 -10.25 -11.57
CA PHE A 234 6.26 -9.22 -11.84
C PHE A 234 6.42 -8.10 -10.82
N ALA A 235 6.81 -6.92 -11.26
CA ALA A 235 7.16 -5.79 -10.42
C ALA A 235 6.18 -4.63 -10.64
N ASN A 236 5.29 -4.37 -9.70
CA ASN A 236 4.30 -3.32 -9.87
C ASN A 236 3.95 -2.59 -8.56
N ASN A 237 3.32 -1.44 -8.72
CA ASN A 237 2.59 -0.77 -7.66
C ASN A 237 1.11 -1.13 -7.78
N ASN A 238 0.55 -1.76 -6.77
CA ASN A 238 -0.84 -2.17 -6.78
C ASN A 238 -1.77 -0.99 -6.49
N PHE A 239 -2.34 -0.40 -7.52
CA PHE A 239 -3.13 0.82 -7.40
C PHE A 239 -4.64 0.65 -7.63
N HIS A 240 -5.11 -0.56 -7.97
CA HIS A 240 -6.54 -0.81 -8.22
C HIS A 240 -6.91 -2.28 -8.04
N LYS A 241 -8.12 -2.56 -7.49
CA LYS A 241 -8.59 -3.92 -7.27
C LYS A 241 -8.65 -4.76 -8.55
N ASN A 242 -9.05 -4.16 -9.67
CA ASN A 242 -9.14 -4.81 -10.96
C ASN A 242 -7.86 -4.58 -11.80
N SER A 243 -6.69 -4.60 -11.15
CA SER A 243 -5.38 -4.53 -11.81
C SER A 243 -4.88 -5.91 -12.21
N ILE A 244 -3.95 -5.97 -13.16
CA ILE A 244 -3.20 -7.19 -13.49
C ILE A 244 -2.52 -7.72 -12.21
N THR A 245 -1.93 -6.81 -11.42
CA THR A 245 -1.30 -7.13 -10.14
C THR A 245 -2.22 -7.91 -9.21
N ASN A 246 -3.46 -7.45 -8.99
CA ASN A 246 -4.39 -8.13 -8.08
C ASN A 246 -4.90 -9.47 -8.65
N ARG A 247 -5.13 -9.55 -9.95
CA ARG A 247 -5.53 -10.81 -10.60
C ARG A 247 -4.42 -11.86 -10.50
N LEU A 248 -3.18 -11.48 -10.77
CA LEU A 248 -2.03 -12.36 -10.56
C LEU A 248 -1.84 -12.71 -9.09
N LYS A 249 -2.06 -11.76 -8.16
CA LYS A 249 -1.99 -12.02 -6.72
C LYS A 249 -3.02 -13.06 -6.27
N THR A 250 -4.23 -12.99 -6.79
CA THR A 250 -5.27 -14.01 -6.55
C THR A 250 -4.81 -15.37 -7.05
N TYR A 251 -4.39 -15.46 -8.30
CA TYR A 251 -3.87 -16.70 -8.89
C TYR A 251 -2.67 -17.26 -8.10
N PHE A 252 -1.69 -16.42 -7.72
CA PHE A 252 -0.55 -16.84 -6.91
C PHE A 252 -0.98 -17.40 -5.56
N ASN A 253 -1.94 -16.73 -4.89
CA ASN A 253 -2.48 -17.22 -3.61
C ASN A 253 -3.22 -18.55 -3.76
N GLU A 254 -3.96 -18.75 -4.84
CA GLU A 254 -4.62 -20.03 -5.14
C GLU A 254 -3.57 -21.15 -5.26
N VAL A 255 -2.51 -20.94 -6.03
CA VAL A 255 -1.42 -21.91 -6.18
C VAL A 255 -0.71 -22.17 -4.85
N ILE A 256 -0.35 -21.12 -4.11
CA ILE A 256 0.37 -21.23 -2.82
C ILE A 256 -0.46 -21.98 -1.78
N ASN A 257 -1.78 -21.76 -1.76
CA ASN A 257 -2.70 -22.34 -0.76
C ASN A 257 -3.32 -23.68 -1.19
N THR A 258 -3.05 -24.17 -2.40
CA THR A 258 -3.51 -25.50 -2.83
C THR A 258 -2.95 -26.56 -1.88
N PRO A 259 -3.79 -27.45 -1.32
CA PRO A 259 -3.31 -28.50 -0.43
C PRO A 259 -2.25 -29.36 -1.12
N LYS A 260 -1.17 -29.63 -0.41
CA LYS A 260 -0.14 -30.57 -0.91
C LYS A 260 -0.73 -31.98 -0.86
N GLU A 261 -0.59 -32.74 -1.94
CA GLU A 261 -0.88 -34.16 -1.92
C GLU A 261 0.11 -34.87 -0.99
N GLU A 262 -0.38 -35.84 -0.20
CA GLU A 262 0.49 -36.66 0.67
C GLU A 262 1.54 -37.35 -0.20
N GLY A 263 2.82 -37.04 0.05
CA GLY A 263 3.96 -37.58 -0.71
C GLY A 263 4.55 -36.62 -1.77
N SER A 264 4.07 -35.37 -1.89
CA SER A 264 4.67 -34.37 -2.78
C SER A 264 6.05 -33.95 -2.27
N TYR A 265 7.04 -34.01 -3.16
CA TYR A 265 8.44 -33.61 -2.90
C TYR A 265 8.57 -32.11 -2.61
N GLU A 266 9.73 -31.69 -2.04
CA GLU A 266 10.05 -30.27 -1.76
C GLU A 266 9.95 -29.35 -2.99
N ASP A 267 10.06 -29.89 -4.20
CA ASP A 267 9.99 -29.20 -5.50
C ASP A 267 8.56 -29.11 -6.08
N SER A 268 7.55 -28.96 -5.23
CA SER A 268 6.17 -28.75 -5.70
C SER A 268 6.00 -27.33 -6.28
N PRO A 269 5.10 -27.11 -7.29
CA PRO A 269 4.84 -25.79 -7.90
C PRO A 269 4.58 -24.67 -6.88
N GLN A 270 3.99 -25.00 -5.73
CA GLN A 270 3.75 -24.04 -4.65
C GLN A 270 5.02 -23.41 -4.08
N THR A 271 6.18 -24.09 -4.17
CA THR A 271 7.45 -23.54 -3.67
C THR A 271 8.04 -22.48 -4.60
N GLU A 272 7.69 -22.50 -5.88
CA GLU A 272 8.16 -21.57 -6.91
C GLU A 272 7.43 -20.21 -6.81
N PHE A 273 6.18 -20.19 -6.34
CA PHE A 273 5.37 -18.98 -6.25
C PHE A 273 5.65 -18.22 -4.95
N LYS A 274 5.98 -16.94 -5.07
CA LYS A 274 6.24 -16.04 -3.94
C LYS A 274 5.56 -14.69 -4.15
N ILE A 275 5.10 -14.10 -3.07
CA ILE A 275 4.56 -12.73 -3.04
C ILE A 275 5.38 -11.93 -2.06
N LEU A 276 5.86 -10.77 -2.49
CA LEU A 276 6.53 -9.79 -1.64
C LEU A 276 5.76 -8.47 -1.70
N THR A 277 5.03 -8.17 -0.65
CA THR A 277 4.31 -6.88 -0.50
C THR A 277 5.08 -5.98 0.45
N VAL A 278 5.34 -4.74 0.02
CA VAL A 278 6.06 -3.73 0.81
C VAL A 278 5.29 -2.41 0.76
N CYS A 279 4.69 -2.02 1.86
CA CYS A 279 4.07 -0.71 2.06
C CYS A 279 5.13 0.35 2.41
N ALA A 280 4.78 1.62 2.35
CA ALA A 280 5.70 2.70 2.70
C ALA A 280 5.93 2.84 4.21
N VAL A 281 4.90 2.54 4.99
CA VAL A 281 4.90 2.55 6.45
C VAL A 281 4.27 1.27 6.99
N LYS A 282 4.68 0.88 8.20
CA LYS A 282 4.16 -0.31 8.88
C LYS A 282 2.70 -0.13 9.30
N ASN A 283 2.35 1.06 9.74
CA ASN A 283 1.00 1.43 10.16
C ASN A 283 0.79 2.95 10.05
N LEU A 284 -0.46 3.39 10.12
CA LEU A 284 -0.85 4.80 10.04
C LEU A 284 -0.95 5.51 11.41
N GLN A 285 -0.70 4.82 12.53
CA GLN A 285 -0.73 5.45 13.85
C GLN A 285 0.56 6.23 14.12
N ASP A 286 1.70 5.59 13.93
CA ASP A 286 3.01 6.19 14.18
C ASP A 286 3.78 6.54 12.89
N PHE A 287 3.35 6.04 11.74
CA PHE A 287 4.00 6.19 10.43
C PHE A 287 5.43 5.64 10.40
N THR A 288 5.72 4.59 11.18
CA THR A 288 7.04 3.93 11.15
C THR A 288 7.37 3.49 9.72
N PRO A 289 8.41 4.05 9.07
CA PRO A 289 8.72 3.75 7.68
C PRO A 289 9.29 2.33 7.52
N GLU A 290 9.00 1.69 6.39
CA GLU A 290 9.66 0.44 6.00
C GLU A 290 11.11 0.66 5.51
N TRP A 291 11.43 1.90 5.11
CA TRP A 291 12.78 2.31 4.72
C TRP A 291 13.25 3.52 5.55
N PRO A 292 13.64 3.31 6.81
CA PRO A 292 14.03 4.40 7.72
C PRO A 292 15.30 5.15 7.27
N GLU A 293 16.19 4.50 6.53
CA GLU A 293 17.41 5.12 6.00
C GLU A 293 17.11 6.15 4.89
N LYS A 294 15.92 6.10 4.30
CA LYS A 294 15.49 7.01 3.24
C LYS A 294 14.53 8.08 3.72
N THR A 295 13.57 7.73 4.59
CA THR A 295 12.47 8.61 4.98
C THR A 295 12.16 8.48 6.47
N SER A 296 11.79 9.59 7.11
CA SER A 296 11.34 9.61 8.50
C SER A 296 9.83 9.38 8.63
N ALA A 297 9.37 9.05 9.83
CA ALA A 297 7.94 9.00 10.16
C ALA A 297 7.25 10.37 9.95
N GLU A 298 7.96 11.46 10.24
CA GLU A 298 7.46 12.82 10.01
C GLU A 298 7.22 13.11 8.52
N TYR A 299 8.14 12.68 7.64
CA TYR A 299 7.96 12.78 6.19
C TYR A 299 6.66 12.11 5.75
N TRP A 300 6.41 10.88 6.20
CA TRP A 300 5.21 10.14 5.81
C TRP A 300 3.93 10.74 6.39
N ARG A 301 3.98 11.22 7.63
CA ARG A 301 2.86 11.95 8.25
C ARG A 301 2.50 13.23 7.48
N ASN A 302 3.51 14.00 7.08
CA ASN A 302 3.31 15.20 6.28
C ASN A 302 2.80 14.87 4.87
N LYS A 303 3.33 13.80 4.26
CA LYS A 303 2.88 13.30 2.96
C LYS A 303 1.40 12.87 3.01
N PHE A 304 1.02 12.12 4.05
CA PHE A 304 -0.36 11.70 4.29
C PHE A 304 -1.32 12.90 4.41
N LYS A 305 -0.92 13.95 5.14
CA LYS A 305 -1.72 15.17 5.32
C LYS A 305 -1.82 16.02 4.04
N SER A 306 -0.81 15.97 3.17
CA SER A 306 -0.69 16.86 2.01
C SER A 306 -1.32 16.31 0.73
N MET A 307 -1.78 15.06 0.72
CA MET A 307 -2.38 14.44 -0.45
C MET A 307 -3.73 13.80 -0.12
N PRO A 308 -4.60 13.58 -1.13
CA PRO A 308 -5.85 12.88 -0.92
C PRO A 308 -5.59 11.49 -0.32
N TYR A 309 -6.36 11.14 0.71
CA TYR A 309 -6.22 9.87 1.45
C TYR A 309 -6.19 8.65 0.52
N ARG A 310 -7.18 8.51 -0.39
CA ARG A 310 -7.23 7.43 -1.37
C ARG A 310 -5.95 7.31 -2.20
N SER A 311 -5.37 8.46 -2.55
CA SER A 311 -4.13 8.46 -3.33
C SER A 311 -2.95 7.96 -2.50
N PHE A 312 -2.90 8.32 -1.20
CA PHE A 312 -1.89 7.79 -0.29
C PHE A 312 -2.03 6.28 -0.10
N MET A 313 -3.25 5.81 0.22
CA MET A 313 -3.52 4.39 0.44
C MET A 313 -3.20 3.56 -0.80
N ARG A 314 -3.57 4.03 -1.97
CA ARG A 314 -3.30 3.36 -3.24
C ARG A 314 -1.81 3.31 -3.60
N GLU A 315 -1.11 4.45 -3.51
CA GLU A 315 0.26 4.58 -4.01
C GLU A 315 1.32 4.06 -3.00
N TYR A 316 0.97 4.04 -1.70
CA TYR A 316 1.92 3.78 -0.62
C TYR A 316 1.54 2.62 0.31
N MET A 317 0.25 2.24 0.35
CA MET A 317 -0.25 1.19 1.25
C MET A 317 -0.89 0.01 0.52
N HIS A 318 -0.96 0.03 -0.81
CA HIS A 318 -1.60 -1.00 -1.65
C HIS A 318 -3.06 -1.30 -1.25
N THR A 319 -3.74 -0.31 -0.67
CA THR A 319 -5.13 -0.43 -0.25
C THR A 319 -6.04 0.26 -1.26
N HIS A 320 -7.04 -0.47 -1.73
CA HIS A 320 -8.02 0.01 -2.70
C HIS A 320 -9.28 0.41 -1.96
N ILE A 321 -9.58 1.71 -1.95
CA ILE A 321 -10.81 2.24 -1.39
C ILE A 321 -11.76 2.47 -2.55
N GLU A 322 -12.83 1.71 -2.58
CA GLU A 322 -13.90 1.86 -3.54
C GLU A 322 -14.91 2.91 -3.07
N ASP A 323 -15.68 3.46 -4.01
CA ASP A 323 -16.89 4.15 -3.66
C ASP A 323 -17.88 3.09 -3.24
N GLY A 324 -18.29 3.08 -1.98
CA GLY A 324 -19.31 2.19 -1.49
C GLY A 324 -20.60 2.39 -2.28
N ALA A 325 -21.35 1.33 -2.45
CA ALA A 325 -22.67 1.42 -3.07
C ALA A 325 -23.62 2.30 -2.25
N ILE A 326 -23.39 2.40 -0.92
CA ILE A 326 -24.26 3.09 0.04
C ILE A 326 -23.69 4.44 0.45
N PHE A 327 -22.40 4.51 0.84
CA PHE A 327 -21.73 5.75 1.23
C PHE A 327 -20.69 6.15 0.19
N LYS A 328 -20.86 7.30 -0.44
CA LYS A 328 -19.96 7.78 -1.50
C LYS A 328 -18.94 8.74 -0.94
N TYR A 329 -17.74 8.73 -1.52
CA TYR A 329 -16.67 9.64 -1.11
C TYR A 329 -17.06 11.12 -1.28
N GLU A 330 -17.84 11.45 -2.30
CA GLU A 330 -18.36 12.81 -2.56
C GLU A 330 -19.31 13.29 -1.46
N ASP A 331 -19.82 12.39 -0.61
CA ASP A 331 -20.72 12.68 0.51
C ASP A 331 -19.96 12.89 1.82
N ILE A 332 -18.65 12.57 1.86
CA ILE A 332 -17.79 12.81 3.02
C ILE A 332 -17.39 14.29 3.05
N GLN A 333 -17.89 15.01 4.07
CA GLN A 333 -17.63 16.43 4.23
C GLN A 333 -16.81 16.72 5.48
N TYR A 334 -16.00 17.76 5.41
CA TYR A 334 -15.15 18.20 6.51
C TYR A 334 -15.48 19.63 6.93
N LYS A 335 -15.56 19.86 8.24
CA LYS A 335 -15.76 21.17 8.83
C LYS A 335 -14.94 21.28 10.10
N LYS A 336 -14.43 22.46 10.40
CA LYS A 336 -13.80 22.73 11.70
C LYS A 336 -14.87 22.57 12.80
N ALA A 337 -14.52 21.84 13.88
CA ALA A 337 -15.41 21.71 15.02
C ALA A 337 -15.75 23.07 15.62
N LEU A 338 -17.00 23.25 15.99
CA LEU A 338 -17.42 24.41 16.77
C LEU A 338 -17.01 24.21 18.24
N PRO A 339 -16.93 25.29 19.04
CA PRO A 339 -16.85 25.14 20.49
C PRO A 339 -17.95 24.23 21.02
N LEU A 340 -17.63 23.31 21.93
CA LEU A 340 -18.58 22.28 22.41
C LEU A 340 -19.88 22.85 22.98
N SER A 341 -19.82 24.07 23.51
CA SER A 341 -21.01 24.81 24.00
C SER A 341 -22.03 25.21 22.93
N LYS A 342 -21.69 25.09 21.64
CA LYS A 342 -22.56 25.42 20.52
C LYS A 342 -23.39 24.24 20.02
N TYR A 343 -23.08 23.03 20.48
CA TYR A 343 -23.86 21.85 20.10
C TYR A 343 -25.09 21.72 21.00
N ASP A 344 -26.22 21.38 20.40
CA ASP A 344 -27.50 21.17 21.11
C ASP A 344 -27.40 19.97 22.05
N ASN A 345 -26.77 18.88 21.58
CA ASN A 345 -26.50 17.72 22.39
C ASN A 345 -25.17 17.09 21.92
N LEU A 346 -24.51 16.37 22.84
CA LEU A 346 -23.28 15.64 22.62
C LEU A 346 -23.45 14.19 23.09
N CYS A 347 -22.99 13.23 22.30
CA CYS A 347 -23.06 11.80 22.61
C CYS A 347 -21.77 11.10 22.24
N PHE A 348 -21.09 10.51 23.24
CA PHE A 348 -20.15 9.44 23.01
C PHE A 348 -20.91 8.12 22.89
N TYR A 349 -20.62 7.37 21.83
CA TYR A 349 -21.16 6.05 21.64
C TYR A 349 -20.07 5.08 21.25
N GLY A 350 -20.02 3.90 21.91
CA GLY A 350 -19.03 2.87 21.66
C GLY A 350 -19.68 1.57 21.17
N ASP A 351 -19.08 0.98 20.12
CA ASP A 351 -19.20 -0.42 19.77
C ASP A 351 -17.85 -1.10 20.09
N LEU A 352 -17.83 -1.86 21.19
CA LEU A 352 -16.61 -2.41 21.75
C LEU A 352 -16.61 -3.94 21.60
N SER A 353 -15.92 -4.44 20.60
CA SER A 353 -15.75 -5.87 20.36
C SER A 353 -15.04 -6.59 21.49
N TYR A 354 -15.45 -7.85 21.76
CA TYR A 354 -14.86 -8.73 22.77
C TYR A 354 -13.49 -9.31 22.38
N LYS A 355 -13.24 -9.48 21.09
CA LYS A 355 -12.03 -10.14 20.62
C LYS A 355 -10.85 -9.19 20.67
N GLU A 356 -9.82 -9.55 21.41
CA GLU A 356 -8.54 -8.87 21.34
C GLU A 356 -7.90 -9.13 19.95
N ASN A 357 -7.43 -8.05 19.30
CA ASN A 357 -6.69 -8.05 18.04
C ASN A 357 -7.45 -8.50 16.76
N ALA A 358 -8.75 -8.74 16.79
CA ALA A 358 -9.52 -9.13 15.60
C ALA A 358 -10.44 -8.01 15.09
N ASP A 359 -11.27 -7.43 15.98
CA ASP A 359 -12.24 -6.40 15.61
C ASP A 359 -11.85 -5.03 16.19
N TYR A 360 -12.29 -3.96 15.55
CA TYR A 360 -12.05 -2.61 16.05
C TYR A 360 -12.87 -2.34 17.31
N LYS A 361 -12.29 -1.54 18.19
CA LYS A 361 -13.03 -0.90 19.28
C LYS A 361 -13.31 0.51 18.83
N ALA A 362 -14.58 0.79 18.56
CA ALA A 362 -15.04 2.09 18.09
C ALA A 362 -15.64 2.87 19.25
N LEU A 363 -15.14 4.09 19.52
CA LEU A 363 -15.73 5.02 20.47
C LEU A 363 -15.71 6.43 19.86
N ILE A 364 -16.90 6.99 19.61
CA ILE A 364 -17.06 8.16 18.76
C ILE A 364 -17.86 9.23 19.47
N LEU A 365 -17.37 10.49 19.50
CA LEU A 365 -18.12 11.65 19.95
C LEU A 365 -18.81 12.31 18.78
N VAL A 366 -20.13 12.37 18.83
CA VAL A 366 -20.97 13.07 17.87
C VAL A 366 -21.69 14.22 18.57
N GLY A 367 -21.66 15.40 17.96
CA GLY A 367 -22.50 16.55 18.35
C GLY A 367 -23.53 16.86 17.28
N ASN A 368 -24.72 17.33 17.68
CA ASN A 368 -25.69 17.85 16.73
C ASN A 368 -25.95 19.33 16.95
N ILE A 369 -26.24 20.03 15.85
CA ILE A 369 -26.72 21.40 15.83
C ILE A 369 -27.81 21.50 14.76
N GLY A 370 -29.04 21.75 15.20
CA GLY A 370 -30.19 21.70 14.31
C GLY A 370 -30.31 20.36 13.59
N LYS A 371 -30.11 20.36 12.26
CA LYS A 371 -30.14 19.13 11.42
C LYS A 371 -28.77 18.58 11.07
N GLU A 372 -27.68 19.26 11.42
CA GLU A 372 -26.33 18.84 11.16
C GLU A 372 -25.81 17.95 12.30
N PHE A 373 -25.00 16.95 11.94
CA PHE A 373 -24.30 16.06 12.84
C PHE A 373 -22.81 16.16 12.59
N HIS A 374 -22.05 16.41 13.65
CA HIS A 374 -20.59 16.57 13.57
C HIS A 374 -19.92 15.43 14.32
N ILE A 375 -19.10 14.65 13.62
CA ILE A 375 -18.22 13.65 14.21
C ILE A 375 -16.98 14.38 14.70
N LEU A 376 -16.87 14.52 16.02
CA LEU A 376 -15.90 15.40 16.68
C LEU A 376 -14.61 14.70 17.06
N LEU A 377 -14.73 13.54 17.71
CA LEU A 377 -13.62 12.70 18.14
C LEU A 377 -13.89 11.25 17.75
N CYS A 378 -12.83 10.52 17.46
CA CYS A 378 -12.91 9.13 17.03
C CYS A 378 -11.76 8.32 17.62
N TYR A 379 -12.08 7.17 18.21
CA TYR A 379 -11.17 6.10 18.56
C TYR A 379 -11.54 4.86 17.75
N MET A 380 -10.63 4.38 16.92
CA MET A 380 -10.83 3.24 16.02
C MET A 380 -9.57 2.36 16.04
N GLN A 381 -9.41 1.53 17.07
CA GLN A 381 -8.19 0.73 17.23
C GLN A 381 -8.48 -0.71 17.64
N GLN A 382 -7.59 -1.62 17.25
CA GLN A 382 -7.60 -3.03 17.63
C GLN A 382 -6.77 -3.30 18.92
N LYS A 383 -6.76 -2.34 19.85
CA LYS A 383 -6.06 -2.45 21.14
C LYS A 383 -6.98 -2.97 22.24
N SER A 384 -6.42 -3.16 23.44
CA SER A 384 -7.18 -3.61 24.60
C SER A 384 -8.28 -2.61 25.00
N ARG A 385 -9.29 -3.11 25.70
CA ARG A 385 -10.38 -2.29 26.28
C ARG A 385 -9.85 -1.26 27.27
N ALA A 386 -8.88 -1.64 28.09
CA ALA A 386 -8.22 -0.72 29.03
C ALA A 386 -7.55 0.47 28.32
N HIS A 387 -7.00 0.26 27.13
CA HIS A 387 -6.45 1.36 26.31
C HIS A 387 -7.56 2.30 25.79
N CYS A 388 -8.72 1.75 25.42
CA CYS A 388 -9.88 2.53 25.03
C CYS A 388 -10.43 3.35 26.21
N ALA A 389 -10.53 2.74 27.40
CA ALA A 389 -10.95 3.42 28.61
C ALA A 389 -10.00 4.58 28.95
N LYS A 390 -8.69 4.33 28.96
CA LYS A 390 -7.68 5.36 29.18
C LYS A 390 -7.82 6.51 28.19
N TRP A 391 -8.00 6.21 26.91
CA TRP A 391 -8.18 7.24 25.87
C TRP A 391 -9.43 8.12 26.17
N LEU A 392 -10.56 7.52 26.56
CA LEU A 392 -11.77 8.28 26.89
C LEU A 392 -11.53 9.27 28.04
N TYR A 393 -10.86 8.81 29.10
CA TYR A 393 -10.54 9.66 30.25
C TYR A 393 -9.56 10.77 29.86
N ASP A 394 -8.55 10.47 29.01
CA ASP A 394 -7.62 11.48 28.48
C ASP A 394 -8.37 12.55 27.67
N GLN A 395 -9.36 12.17 26.82
CA GLN A 395 -10.19 13.14 26.08
C GLN A 395 -11.12 13.91 27.02
N TYR A 396 -11.68 13.25 28.01
CA TYR A 396 -12.54 13.90 29.01
C TYR A 396 -11.83 15.04 29.74
N GLU A 397 -10.61 14.81 30.17
CA GLU A 397 -9.76 15.83 30.81
C GLU A 397 -9.32 16.91 29.83
N TYR A 398 -8.81 16.52 28.67
CA TYR A 398 -8.25 17.44 27.68
C TYR A 398 -9.29 18.47 27.17
N PHE A 399 -10.50 18.02 26.89
CA PHE A 399 -11.59 18.87 26.41
C PHE A 399 -12.49 19.43 27.50
N HIS A 400 -12.18 19.19 28.78
CA HIS A 400 -12.99 19.59 29.93
C HIS A 400 -14.46 19.19 29.75
N LEU A 401 -14.70 17.91 29.40
CA LEU A 401 -16.04 17.41 29.09
C LEU A 401 -16.98 17.40 30.29
N ASP A 402 -16.46 17.53 31.52
CA ASP A 402 -17.19 17.77 32.76
C ASP A 402 -18.08 19.02 32.73
N ARG A 403 -17.72 20.00 31.89
CA ARG A 403 -18.44 21.28 31.74
C ARG A 403 -19.60 21.23 30.77
N TYR A 404 -19.80 20.10 30.06
CA TYR A 404 -20.78 19.95 29.00
C TYR A 404 -21.72 18.77 29.29
N ASN A 405 -22.97 18.88 28.79
CA ASN A 405 -23.93 17.78 28.88
C ASN A 405 -23.62 16.72 27.80
N VAL A 406 -22.65 15.86 28.08
CA VAL A 406 -22.24 14.76 27.20
C VAL A 406 -22.89 13.47 27.69
N ARG A 407 -23.55 12.75 26.80
CA ARG A 407 -24.05 11.40 27.08
C ARG A 407 -22.99 10.39 26.69
N TYR A 408 -22.66 9.47 27.60
CA TYR A 408 -21.72 8.37 27.34
C TYR A 408 -22.51 7.07 27.29
N MET A 409 -22.43 6.37 26.15
CA MET A 409 -23.16 5.13 25.90
C MET A 409 -22.27 4.09 25.26
N ILE A 410 -22.48 2.83 25.62
CA ILE A 410 -21.79 1.68 25.01
C ILE A 410 -22.86 0.65 24.62
N GLU A 411 -22.68 0.01 23.45
CA GLU A 411 -23.50 -1.12 23.04
C GLU A 411 -23.36 -2.27 24.03
N GLY A 412 -24.48 -2.69 24.62
CA GLY A 412 -24.47 -3.73 25.65
C GLY A 412 -25.54 -4.77 25.39
N LEU A 413 -25.16 -5.99 24.96
CA LEU A 413 -26.09 -7.11 24.88
C LEU A 413 -25.83 -8.24 25.89
N PHE A 414 -24.58 -8.56 26.28
CA PHE A 414 -24.35 -9.76 27.12
C PHE A 414 -23.21 -9.69 28.16
N ALA A 415 -22.38 -8.65 28.24
CA ALA A 415 -21.24 -8.65 29.15
C ALA A 415 -20.97 -7.28 29.79
N MET A 416 -22.00 -6.70 30.36
CA MET A 416 -21.96 -5.34 30.94
C MET A 416 -20.93 -5.20 32.07
N ASP A 417 -20.76 -6.23 32.90
CA ASP A 417 -19.94 -6.12 34.11
C ASP A 417 -18.44 -6.02 33.79
N GLU A 418 -17.97 -6.67 32.71
CA GLU A 418 -16.56 -6.61 32.32
C GLU A 418 -16.17 -5.30 31.59
N PHE A 419 -17.07 -4.73 30.76
CA PHE A 419 -16.76 -3.47 30.07
C PHE A 419 -16.80 -2.27 31.01
N VAL A 420 -17.79 -2.24 31.90
CA VAL A 420 -17.88 -1.21 32.93
C VAL A 420 -16.68 -1.28 33.85
N SER A 421 -16.20 -2.48 34.19
CA SER A 421 -15.03 -2.66 35.06
C SER A 421 -13.74 -2.05 34.49
N ASP A 422 -13.50 -2.10 33.16
CA ASP A 422 -12.30 -1.48 32.56
C ASP A 422 -12.34 0.06 32.68
N PHE A 423 -13.52 0.66 32.50
CA PHE A 423 -13.71 2.10 32.69
C PHE A 423 -13.70 2.48 34.18
N ASP A 424 -14.28 1.67 35.03
CA ASP A 424 -14.25 1.88 36.51
C ASP A 424 -12.83 1.77 37.04
N ASN A 425 -12.04 0.78 36.57
CA ASN A 425 -10.63 0.63 36.93
C ASN A 425 -9.78 1.87 36.55
N GLU A 426 -10.11 2.51 35.40
CA GLU A 426 -9.44 3.76 35.04
C GLU A 426 -9.94 4.92 35.89
N GLY A 427 -11.24 4.93 36.24
CA GLY A 427 -11.82 5.89 37.16
C GLY A 427 -11.21 5.83 38.56
N ASP A 428 -11.00 4.63 39.09
CA ASP A 428 -10.31 4.41 40.37
C ASP A 428 -8.91 5.05 40.39
N LYS A 429 -8.16 4.91 39.28
CA LYS A 429 -6.82 5.51 39.15
C LYS A 429 -6.87 7.04 39.15
N ARG A 430 -7.94 7.62 38.60
CA ARG A 430 -8.08 9.08 38.41
C ARG A 430 -8.91 9.76 39.52
N GLY A 431 -9.58 8.97 40.37
CA GLY A 431 -10.39 9.46 41.49
C GLY A 431 -11.75 10.03 41.08
N TYR A 432 -12.27 9.73 39.85
CA TYR A 432 -13.60 10.09 39.42
C TYR A 432 -14.10 9.14 38.33
N TYR A 433 -15.43 9.06 38.14
CA TYR A 433 -16.05 8.16 37.17
C TYR A 433 -16.80 8.91 36.11
N ILE A 434 -16.61 8.51 34.84
CA ILE A 434 -17.43 8.96 33.72
C ILE A 434 -18.75 8.17 33.73
N PRO A 435 -19.93 8.81 33.67
CA PRO A 435 -21.23 8.14 33.78
C PRO A 435 -21.60 7.38 32.49
N ILE A 436 -20.98 6.24 32.26
CA ILE A 436 -21.21 5.42 31.08
C ILE A 436 -22.46 4.57 31.27
N VAL A 437 -23.34 4.55 30.26
CA VAL A 437 -24.59 3.81 30.28
C VAL A 437 -24.62 2.81 29.11
N ALA A 438 -24.99 1.57 29.41
CA ALA A 438 -25.21 0.58 28.38
C ALA A 438 -26.51 0.82 27.62
N ASP A 439 -26.43 0.73 26.29
CA ASP A 439 -27.61 0.76 25.41
C ASP A 439 -28.22 -0.65 25.33
N LYS A 440 -29.29 -0.86 26.07
CA LYS A 440 -30.05 -2.12 26.13
C LYS A 440 -31.21 -2.19 25.14
N ARG A 441 -31.37 -1.17 24.28
CA ARG A 441 -32.49 -1.12 23.34
C ARG A 441 -32.38 -2.24 22.31
N SER A 442 -33.53 -2.87 21.98
CA SER A 442 -33.61 -3.80 20.87
C SER A 442 -33.16 -3.14 19.57
N LYS A 443 -32.31 -3.81 18.83
CA LYS A 443 -31.74 -3.31 17.59
C LYS A 443 -32.29 -4.08 16.39
N ALA A 444 -32.56 -3.35 15.31
CA ALA A 444 -32.77 -3.92 14.00
C ALA A 444 -31.49 -4.59 13.46
N ASP A 445 -31.59 -5.23 12.31
CA ASP A 445 -30.42 -5.78 11.61
C ASP A 445 -29.30 -4.72 11.49
N LYS A 446 -28.04 -5.16 11.65
CA LYS A 446 -26.88 -4.26 11.66
C LYS A 446 -26.75 -3.52 10.33
N PHE A 447 -26.97 -4.22 9.22
CA PHE A 447 -26.92 -3.63 7.89
C PHE A 447 -27.96 -2.50 7.73
N ASP A 448 -29.24 -2.78 8.06
CA ASP A 448 -30.33 -1.79 7.91
C ASP A 448 -30.11 -0.56 8.79
N ARG A 449 -29.51 -0.74 9.97
CA ARG A 449 -29.18 0.35 10.89
C ARG A 449 -28.16 1.31 10.28
N ILE A 450 -27.06 0.77 9.77
CA ILE A 450 -25.97 1.56 9.18
C ILE A 450 -26.44 2.20 7.87
N GLU A 451 -27.13 1.44 7.01
CA GLU A 451 -27.71 1.95 5.75
C GLU A 451 -28.63 3.17 5.99
N SER A 452 -29.38 3.18 7.11
CA SER A 452 -30.25 4.33 7.45
C SER A 452 -29.52 5.66 7.59
N LEU A 453 -28.20 5.66 7.79
CA LEU A 453 -27.36 6.86 7.83
C LEU A 453 -27.14 7.47 6.43
N ALA A 454 -27.24 6.68 5.34
CA ALA A 454 -26.93 7.14 3.99
C ALA A 454 -27.66 8.42 3.61
N GLY A 455 -28.96 8.51 3.94
CA GLY A 455 -29.75 9.72 3.67
C GLY A 455 -29.26 10.98 4.39
N TYR A 456 -28.50 10.87 5.48
CA TYR A 456 -27.89 12.03 6.14
C TYR A 456 -26.62 12.46 5.41
N PHE A 457 -25.83 11.51 4.91
CA PHE A 457 -24.63 11.77 4.09
C PHE A 457 -25.02 12.40 2.75
N GLU A 458 -25.97 11.82 2.01
CA GLU A 458 -26.46 12.36 0.73
C GLU A 458 -26.98 13.79 0.84
N ARG A 459 -27.69 14.11 1.93
CA ARG A 459 -28.18 15.46 2.21
C ARG A 459 -27.13 16.41 2.77
N LYS A 460 -25.85 15.97 2.85
CA LYS A 460 -24.72 16.77 3.34
C LYS A 460 -24.91 17.26 4.79
N ASN A 461 -25.59 16.49 5.62
CA ASN A 461 -25.86 16.81 7.02
C ASN A 461 -24.85 16.17 7.99
N VAL A 462 -23.86 15.42 7.49
CA VAL A 462 -22.80 14.78 8.29
C VAL A 462 -21.46 15.44 8.01
N TRP A 463 -20.78 15.88 9.07
CA TRP A 463 -19.51 16.57 8.98
C TRP A 463 -18.46 15.87 9.84
N PHE A 464 -17.29 15.61 9.27
CA PHE A 464 -16.13 15.12 9.99
C PHE A 464 -15.26 16.30 10.44
N ASN A 465 -14.72 16.24 11.65
CA ASN A 465 -13.88 17.30 12.18
C ASN A 465 -12.57 17.43 11.37
N SER A 466 -12.39 18.57 10.69
CA SER A 466 -11.22 18.82 9.85
C SER A 466 -9.90 18.96 10.63
N GLU A 467 -9.96 19.19 11.95
CA GLU A 467 -8.80 19.30 12.82
C GLU A 467 -8.37 17.95 13.42
N GLN A 468 -9.23 16.93 13.34
CA GLN A 468 -9.00 15.55 13.82
C GLN A 468 -8.80 14.58 12.64
N LYS A 469 -8.03 15.00 11.61
CA LYS A 469 -7.65 14.12 10.49
C LYS A 469 -6.51 13.17 10.87
N ASP A 470 -6.75 12.36 11.89
CA ASP A 470 -5.84 11.31 12.34
C ASP A 470 -6.18 9.94 11.71
N ALA A 471 -5.41 8.92 12.07
CA ALA A 471 -5.60 7.57 11.55
C ALA A 471 -6.94 6.96 11.97
N ASP A 472 -7.43 7.27 13.16
CA ASP A 472 -8.66 6.71 13.72
C ASP A 472 -9.89 7.28 12.99
N MET A 473 -9.94 8.60 12.79
CA MET A 473 -10.99 9.25 12.00
C MET A 473 -11.02 8.74 10.55
N GLN A 474 -9.85 8.49 9.99
CA GLN A 474 -9.75 7.97 8.64
C GLN A 474 -10.22 6.51 8.56
N THR A 475 -9.89 5.68 9.55
CA THR A 475 -10.38 4.30 9.63
C THR A 475 -11.92 4.27 9.69
N LEU A 476 -12.54 5.19 10.43
CA LEU A 476 -14.00 5.33 10.45
C LEU A 476 -14.57 5.64 9.06
N ILE A 477 -13.99 6.61 8.36
CA ILE A 477 -14.42 6.97 7.00
C ILE A 477 -14.27 5.78 6.04
N ASP A 478 -13.18 5.02 6.16
CA ASP A 478 -12.94 3.85 5.30
C ASP A 478 -13.97 2.76 5.54
N GLN A 479 -14.37 2.53 6.80
CA GLN A 479 -15.44 1.58 7.11
C GLN A 479 -16.78 2.02 6.51
N PHE A 480 -17.11 3.31 6.50
CA PHE A 480 -18.28 3.81 5.76
C PHE A 480 -18.18 3.55 4.26
N LEU A 481 -17.04 3.87 3.65
CA LEU A 481 -16.85 3.71 2.21
C LEU A 481 -16.78 2.24 1.77
N ALA A 482 -16.38 1.33 2.64
CA ALA A 482 -16.30 -0.11 2.38
C ALA A 482 -17.60 -0.85 2.74
N PHE A 483 -18.60 -0.15 3.28
CA PHE A 483 -19.82 -0.76 3.77
C PHE A 483 -20.74 -1.17 2.62
N GLU A 484 -20.93 -2.49 2.45
CA GLU A 484 -21.80 -3.11 1.45
C GLU A 484 -22.48 -4.37 2.02
N LYS A 485 -23.63 -4.74 1.45
CA LYS A 485 -24.31 -5.96 1.84
C LYS A 485 -23.48 -7.20 1.48
N GLY A 486 -23.12 -7.98 2.51
CA GLY A 486 -22.32 -9.19 2.33
C GLY A 486 -20.81 -8.95 2.17
N SER A 487 -20.32 -7.69 2.33
CA SER A 487 -18.89 -7.44 2.44
C SER A 487 -18.37 -7.96 3.78
N GLY A 488 -17.16 -8.53 3.80
CA GLY A 488 -16.46 -8.87 5.04
C GLY A 488 -15.73 -7.67 5.66
N ALA A 489 -16.09 -6.44 5.29
CA ALA A 489 -15.49 -5.22 5.82
C ALA A 489 -15.91 -4.99 7.28
N HIS A 490 -15.01 -4.43 8.07
CA HIS A 490 -15.33 -4.00 9.43
C HIS A 490 -16.35 -2.85 9.40
N ASP A 491 -17.33 -2.89 10.29
CA ASP A 491 -18.45 -1.95 10.36
C ASP A 491 -18.71 -1.42 11.79
N ASP A 492 -17.78 -1.65 12.71
CA ASP A 492 -17.88 -1.24 14.12
C ASP A 492 -18.01 0.28 14.29
N GLY A 493 -17.25 1.04 13.49
CA GLY A 493 -17.32 2.51 13.48
C GLY A 493 -18.65 3.06 12.98
N PRO A 494 -19.15 2.68 11.79
CA PRO A 494 -20.47 3.01 11.31
C PRO A 494 -21.61 2.65 12.27
N ASP A 495 -21.53 1.51 12.97
CA ASP A 495 -22.54 1.13 13.95
C ASP A 495 -22.50 2.01 15.21
N ALA A 496 -21.31 2.36 15.69
CA ALA A 496 -21.15 3.32 16.78
C ALA A 496 -21.72 4.70 16.41
N VAL A 497 -21.48 5.20 15.19
CA VAL A 497 -22.07 6.44 14.69
C VAL A 497 -23.60 6.34 14.65
N HIS A 498 -24.15 5.23 14.14
CA HIS A 498 -25.60 5.01 14.14
C HIS A 498 -26.18 5.05 15.56
N GLY A 499 -25.53 4.42 16.54
CA GLY A 499 -25.96 4.45 17.95
C GLY A 499 -26.04 5.86 18.51
N ALA A 500 -25.03 6.70 18.25
CA ALA A 500 -25.02 8.11 18.63
C ALA A 500 -26.15 8.90 17.94
N PHE A 501 -26.33 8.74 16.63
CA PHE A 501 -27.39 9.41 15.86
C PHE A 501 -28.78 9.06 16.39
N LYS A 502 -29.05 7.79 16.64
CA LYS A 502 -30.34 7.34 17.16
C LYS A 502 -30.70 8.01 18.49
N TRP A 503 -29.69 8.24 19.36
CA TRP A 503 -29.90 8.94 20.61
C TRP A 503 -30.15 10.45 20.38
N LEU A 504 -29.33 11.10 19.55
CA LEU A 504 -29.41 12.53 19.24
C LEU A 504 -30.75 12.90 18.57
N VAL A 505 -31.18 12.12 17.57
CA VAL A 505 -32.47 12.32 16.88
C VAL A 505 -33.65 12.11 17.81
N GLY A 506 -33.58 11.13 18.74
CA GLY A 506 -34.66 10.92 19.72
C GLY A 506 -34.89 12.11 20.64
N ARG A 507 -33.83 12.83 21.01
CA ARG A 507 -33.93 14.05 21.84
C ARG A 507 -34.54 15.25 21.11
N ASN A 508 -34.19 15.48 19.86
CA ASN A 508 -34.75 16.54 19.04
C ASN A 508 -36.27 16.39 18.87
N ARG A 509 -36.79 15.16 18.79
CA ARG A 509 -38.23 14.89 18.75
C ARG A 509 -38.95 15.20 20.07
N GLN A 510 -38.28 14.96 21.22
CA GLN A 510 -38.86 15.29 22.52
C GLN A 510 -38.92 16.81 22.77
N SER A 511 -37.89 17.56 22.33
CA SER A 511 -37.90 19.03 22.47
C SER A 511 -38.96 19.70 21.57
N SER A 512 -39.26 19.16 20.38
CA SER A 512 -40.31 19.68 19.50
C SER A 512 -41.73 19.39 20.01
N ASN A 513 -41.92 18.34 20.80
CA ASN A 513 -43.22 18.02 21.40
C ASN A 513 -43.53 18.84 22.65
N GLN A 514 -42.54 19.50 23.28
CA GLN A 514 -42.78 20.38 24.44
C GLN A 514 -43.39 21.74 24.11
N TYR A 515 -43.47 22.13 22.83
CA TYR A 515 -44.05 23.40 22.39
C TYR A 515 -45.47 23.28 21.80
N ALA A 516 -46.15 22.15 21.96
CA ALA A 516 -47.53 21.94 21.49
C ALA A 516 -48.57 22.05 22.62
N PHE A 517 -48.46 23.05 23.52
CA PHE A 517 -49.56 23.47 24.36
C PHE A 517 -50.08 24.83 23.89
N GLY A 518 -50.82 24.84 22.78
CA GLY A 518 -51.71 25.90 22.42
C GLY A 518 -52.96 25.79 23.27
N ALA A 519 -53.27 26.81 24.09
CA ALA A 519 -54.48 26.91 24.84
C ALA A 519 -55.70 26.89 23.89
N ARG A 520 -56.61 25.95 24.06
CA ARG A 520 -57.97 26.03 23.48
C ARG A 520 -58.72 27.15 24.20
N VAL A 521 -58.93 28.24 23.52
CA VAL A 521 -59.91 29.24 23.93
C VAL A 521 -61.30 28.70 23.58
N ASN A 522 -62.09 28.33 24.59
CA ASN A 522 -63.49 28.04 24.43
C ASN A 522 -64.21 29.38 24.21
N ASN A 523 -64.66 29.65 23.01
CA ASN A 523 -65.74 30.67 22.79
C ASN A 523 -67.06 29.93 22.85
N HIS A 524 -67.76 30.15 23.97
CA HIS A 524 -69.20 30.07 24.03
C HIS A 524 -69.75 31.39 23.50
N TYR A 525 -70.45 31.33 22.41
CA TYR A 525 -71.77 31.95 22.18
C TYR A 525 -72.42 31.28 20.99
#